data_08db6824288bc81d337885ed67241efc
#
_entry.id   08db6824288bc81d337885ed67241efc
#
_cell.length_a   1.000
_cell.length_b   1.000
_cell.length_c   1.000
_cell.angle_alpha   90.00
_cell.angle_beta   90.00
_cell.angle_gamma   90.00
#
_symmetry.space_group_name_H-M   'P 1'
#
loop_
_entity.id
_entity.type
_entity.pdbx_description
1 polymer ?
#
loop_
_entity_poly.entity_id
_entity_poly.type
_entity_poly.pdbx_seq_one_letter_code
_entity_poly.pdbx_strand_id
1 'polypeptide(L)'
;MKQGQTNIFEDKTQIMNPNGSSSIVLVCEHATHFIPDVYNNLGLSSNNLKSHVAWDPGAAAVAQELSRVMDAVLVQGVVSRLLYDCNRPPSSPDAIPKRSEIIDIPGNYNLTAFNRIENGDPRP
;
A
#
# COMPACT_ATOMS: atom_id res chain seq x y z
N MET A 1 23.05 -4.13 -5.85
CA MET A 1 22.18 -3.78 -5.92
C MET A 1 22.05 -3.11 -6.79
N LYS A 2 21.68 -3.13 -7.14
CA LYS A 2 21.48 -2.56 -7.82
C LYS A 2 21.14 -1.51 -7.36
N GLN A 3 21.68 -0.96 -6.93
CA GLN A 3 21.45 0.00 -6.53
C GLN A 3 20.77 0.79 -7.06
N GLY A 4 20.76 1.54 -6.97
CA GLY A 4 19.96 2.48 -7.44
C GLY A 4 18.86 2.03 -8.25
N GLN A 5 18.89 0.88 -8.48
CA GLN A 5 17.97 0.27 -9.19
C GLN A 5 16.97 -0.31 -8.40
N THR A 6 16.78 0.09 -7.20
CA THR A 6 15.73 -0.46 -6.37
C THR A 6 14.42 -0.37 -7.08
N ASN A 7 13.87 -1.50 -7.35
CA ASN A 7 12.54 -1.58 -7.90
C ASN A 7 11.59 -1.36 -6.74
N ILE A 8 10.82 -0.28 -6.81
CA ILE A 8 9.91 0.07 -5.72
C ILE A 8 8.94 -1.05 -5.41
N PHE A 9 8.77 -2.00 -6.30
CA PHE A 9 7.82 -3.08 -6.11
C PHE A 9 8.44 -4.33 -5.55
N GLU A 10 9.75 -4.35 -5.41
CA GLU A 10 10.40 -5.43 -4.68
C GLU A 10 10.16 -5.25 -3.20
N ASP A 11 10.13 -3.99 -2.75
CA ASP A 11 9.85 -3.70 -1.35
C ASP A 11 8.41 -3.26 -1.20
N LYS A 12 7.51 -4.21 -1.21
CA LYS A 12 6.10 -3.92 -1.06
C LYS A 12 5.71 -3.73 0.38
N THR A 13 6.60 -4.07 1.28
CA THR A 13 6.39 -3.92 2.70
C THR A 13 7.65 -3.37 3.35
N GLN A 14 7.46 -2.73 4.49
CA GLN A 14 8.55 -2.30 5.33
C GLN A 14 8.44 -3.08 6.63
N ILE A 15 9.55 -3.65 7.08
CA ILE A 15 9.59 -4.39 8.33
C ILE A 15 10.30 -3.52 9.36
N MET A 16 9.62 -3.24 10.45
CA MET A 16 10.14 -2.47 11.57
C MET A 16 10.30 -3.39 12.77
N ASN A 17 11.32 -3.14 13.57
CA ASN A 17 11.66 -3.94 14.74
C ASN A 17 11.78 -5.43 14.38
N PRO A 18 12.64 -5.79 13.40
CA PRO A 18 12.68 -7.16 12.89
C PRO A 18 13.12 -8.20 13.91
N ASN A 19 13.78 -7.76 14.99
CA ASN A 19 14.24 -8.67 16.03
C ASN A 19 13.35 -8.60 17.28
N GLY A 20 12.14 -8.11 17.16
CA GLY A 20 11.23 -8.02 18.29
C GLY A 20 11.02 -9.37 18.96
N SER A 21 10.98 -9.35 20.29
CA SER A 21 10.92 -10.56 21.09
C SER A 21 9.49 -11.06 21.32
N SER A 22 8.49 -10.26 21.00
CA SER A 22 7.10 -10.65 21.19
C SER A 22 6.72 -11.80 20.25
N SER A 23 5.84 -12.66 20.72
CA SER A 23 5.27 -13.70 19.87
C SER A 23 4.19 -13.15 18.94
N ILE A 24 3.81 -11.87 19.09
CA ILE A 24 2.82 -11.20 18.26
C ILE A 24 3.53 -10.47 17.13
N VAL A 25 2.99 -10.59 15.92
CA VAL A 25 3.43 -9.81 14.77
C VAL A 25 2.31 -8.83 14.43
N LEU A 26 2.66 -7.56 14.26
CA LEU A 26 1.72 -6.51 13.90
C LEU A 26 1.75 -6.30 12.40
N VAL A 27 0.59 -6.02 11.82
CA VAL A 27 0.46 -5.74 10.39
C VAL A 27 -0.33 -4.45 10.22
N CYS A 28 0.15 -3.57 9.35
CA CYS A 28 -0.54 -2.33 9.01
C CYS A 28 -0.56 -2.20 7.48
N GLU A 29 -1.65 -2.62 6.86
CA GLU A 29 -1.74 -2.68 5.41
C GLU A 29 -1.96 -1.33 4.76
N HIS A 30 -2.70 -0.45 5.42
CA HIS A 30 -3.07 0.84 4.85
C HIS A 30 -2.29 1.97 5.53
N ALA A 31 -0.97 1.78 5.63
CA ALA A 31 -0.09 2.61 6.44
C ALA A 31 0.20 3.97 5.82
N THR A 32 0.07 4.11 4.50
CA THR A 32 0.50 5.32 3.81
C THR A 32 -0.39 5.62 2.61
N HIS A 33 -0.43 6.91 2.24
CA HIS A 33 -1.11 7.34 1.03
C HIS A 33 -0.15 7.52 -0.15
N PHE A 34 1.08 7.04 -0.04
CA PHE A 34 2.10 7.24 -1.06
C PHE A 34 1.73 6.53 -2.36
N ILE A 35 1.85 7.25 -3.47
CA ILE A 35 1.69 6.69 -4.82
C ILE A 35 2.92 7.12 -5.61
N PRO A 36 3.70 6.18 -6.15
CA PRO A 36 4.87 6.53 -6.94
C PRO A 36 4.51 7.40 -8.15
N ASP A 37 5.42 8.28 -8.51
CA ASP A 37 5.19 9.27 -9.57
C ASP A 37 4.81 8.63 -10.90
N VAL A 38 5.32 7.44 -11.18
CA VAL A 38 5.07 6.76 -12.44
C VAL A 38 3.59 6.51 -12.69
N TYR A 39 2.77 6.54 -11.64
CA TYR A 39 1.33 6.31 -11.77
C TYR A 39 0.52 7.60 -11.90
N ASN A 40 1.21 8.76 -11.98
CA ASN A 40 0.53 10.04 -12.20
C ASN A 40 -0.62 10.29 -11.23
N ASN A 41 -0.40 9.99 -9.96
CA ASN A 41 -1.39 10.19 -8.90
C ASN A 41 -2.72 9.47 -9.17
N LEU A 42 -2.72 8.46 -10.05
CA LEU A 42 -3.93 7.74 -10.47
C LEU A 42 -5.02 8.67 -10.98
N GLY A 43 -4.64 9.87 -11.41
CA GLY A 43 -5.60 10.87 -11.89
C GLY A 43 -6.38 11.58 -10.80
N LEU A 44 -5.93 11.50 -9.55
CA LEU A 44 -6.65 12.04 -8.41
C LEU A 44 -6.18 13.43 -8.03
N SER A 45 -7.08 14.20 -7.40
CA SER A 45 -6.73 15.49 -6.83
C SER A 45 -5.84 15.31 -5.61
N SER A 46 -5.14 16.37 -5.25
CA SER A 46 -4.28 16.38 -4.06
C SER A 46 -5.07 16.04 -2.80
N ASN A 47 -6.29 16.55 -2.66
CA ASN A 47 -7.12 16.27 -1.49
C ASN A 47 -7.50 14.80 -1.42
N ASN A 48 -7.89 14.21 -2.55
CA ASN A 48 -8.27 12.81 -2.57
C ASN A 48 -7.10 11.89 -2.31
N LEU A 49 -5.91 12.27 -2.78
CA LEU A 49 -4.70 11.49 -2.56
C LEU A 49 -4.35 11.34 -1.08
N LYS A 50 -4.78 12.28 -0.24
CA LYS A 50 -4.46 12.30 1.18
C LYS A 50 -5.64 11.92 2.05
N SER A 51 -6.79 11.65 1.45
CA SER A 51 -8.01 11.35 2.21
C SER A 51 -8.00 9.92 2.73
N HIS A 52 -8.96 9.62 3.58
CA HIS A 52 -9.11 8.28 4.18
C HIS A 52 -9.37 7.17 3.17
N VAL A 53 -9.77 7.50 1.95
CA VAL A 53 -9.92 6.46 0.92
C VAL A 53 -8.56 5.93 0.47
N ALA A 54 -7.51 6.73 0.59
CA ALA A 54 -6.16 6.36 0.14
C ALA A 54 -5.36 5.60 1.20
N TRP A 55 -5.69 5.76 2.46
CA TRP A 55 -4.96 5.15 3.59
C TRP A 55 -5.80 5.27 4.86
N ASP A 56 -5.32 4.66 5.93
CA ASP A 56 -5.97 4.81 7.23
C ASP A 56 -5.15 5.82 8.06
N PRO A 57 -5.57 7.09 8.11
CA PRO A 57 -4.80 8.12 8.82
C PRO A 57 -4.59 7.74 10.29
N GLY A 58 -3.34 7.83 10.73
CA GLY A 58 -2.98 7.50 12.10
C GLY A 58 -2.67 6.04 12.35
N ALA A 59 -3.03 5.14 11.43
CA ALA A 59 -2.83 3.70 11.66
C ALA A 59 -1.36 3.34 11.81
N ALA A 60 -0.50 3.90 10.94
CA ALA A 60 0.93 3.61 11.03
C ALA A 60 1.52 4.11 12.35
N ALA A 61 1.11 5.29 12.80
CA ALA A 61 1.61 5.83 14.05
C ALA A 61 1.25 4.94 15.25
N VAL A 62 0.01 4.46 15.27
CA VAL A 62 -0.44 3.53 16.32
C VAL A 62 0.33 2.22 16.24
N ALA A 63 0.47 1.66 15.04
CA ALA A 63 1.17 0.39 14.86
C ALA A 63 2.63 0.50 15.28
N GLN A 64 3.29 1.60 14.94
CA GLN A 64 4.69 1.80 15.29
C GLN A 64 4.86 1.95 16.80
N GLU A 65 3.95 2.63 17.45
CA GLU A 65 4.01 2.75 18.90
C GLU A 65 3.76 1.41 19.58
N LEU A 66 2.80 0.63 19.09
CA LEU A 66 2.56 -0.70 19.61
C LEU A 66 3.77 -1.61 19.41
N SER A 67 4.42 -1.51 18.25
CA SER A 67 5.64 -2.26 17.99
C SER A 67 6.71 -1.96 19.05
N ARG A 68 6.86 -0.68 19.37
CA ARG A 68 7.84 -0.25 20.36
C ARG A 68 7.50 -0.76 21.76
N VAL A 69 6.22 -0.59 22.16
CA VAL A 69 5.79 -0.93 23.53
C VAL A 69 5.79 -2.43 23.76
N MET A 70 5.36 -3.18 22.76
CA MET A 70 5.25 -4.64 22.86
C MET A 70 6.50 -5.37 22.43
N ASP A 71 7.48 -4.67 21.91
CA ASP A 71 8.66 -5.25 21.28
C ASP A 71 8.24 -6.27 20.22
N ALA A 72 7.33 -5.87 19.35
CA ALA A 72 6.75 -6.73 18.33
C ALA A 72 7.25 -6.33 16.95
N VAL A 73 7.46 -7.32 16.09
CA VAL A 73 7.75 -7.08 14.67
C VAL A 73 6.53 -6.43 14.04
N LEU A 74 6.75 -5.39 13.25
CA LEU A 74 5.69 -4.71 12.50
C LEU A 74 5.97 -4.81 11.01
N VAL A 75 4.98 -5.29 10.25
CA VAL A 75 5.04 -5.32 8.80
C VAL A 75 4.01 -4.33 8.29
N GLN A 76 4.44 -3.34 7.51
CA GLN A 76 3.51 -2.32 7.02
C GLN A 76 3.66 -2.09 5.52
N GLY A 77 2.56 -1.69 4.88
CA GLY A 77 2.54 -1.38 3.47
C GLY A 77 3.28 -0.09 3.16
N VAL A 78 3.76 0.03 1.92
CA VAL A 78 4.57 1.17 1.49
C VAL A 78 3.91 1.98 0.39
N VAL A 79 2.73 1.59 -0.06
CA VAL A 79 1.96 2.34 -1.07
C VAL A 79 0.50 2.43 -0.66
N SER A 80 -0.19 3.42 -1.24
CA SER A 80 -1.62 3.62 -1.01
C SER A 80 -2.44 2.39 -1.40
N ARG A 81 -3.48 2.12 -0.63
CA ARG A 81 -4.45 1.06 -0.96
C ARG A 81 -5.14 1.29 -2.30
N LEU A 82 -5.15 2.52 -2.79
CA LEU A 82 -5.77 2.81 -4.08
C LEU A 82 -4.93 2.29 -5.23
N LEU A 83 -3.62 2.20 -5.03
CA LEU A 83 -2.73 1.62 -6.04
C LEU A 83 -2.91 0.11 -6.08
N TYR A 84 -2.91 -0.51 -4.93
CA TYR A 84 -3.15 -1.93 -4.76
C TYR A 84 -3.50 -2.17 -3.30
N ASP A 85 -4.68 -2.75 -3.07
CA ASP A 85 -5.12 -3.04 -1.70
C ASP A 85 -4.68 -4.45 -1.32
N CYS A 86 -3.61 -4.54 -0.56
CA CYS A 86 -3.07 -5.83 -0.14
C CYS A 86 -3.94 -6.55 0.89
N ASN A 87 -5.01 -5.91 1.35
CA ASN A 87 -6.00 -6.54 2.21
C ASN A 87 -7.17 -7.11 1.39
N ARG A 88 -6.95 -7.33 0.09
CA ARG A 88 -7.93 -7.95 -0.80
C ARG A 88 -7.26 -9.05 -1.60
N PRO A 89 -7.98 -10.13 -1.94
CA PRO A 89 -7.42 -11.15 -2.84
C PRO A 89 -7.08 -10.53 -4.20
N PRO A 90 -5.99 -10.96 -4.82
CA PRO A 90 -5.62 -10.40 -6.14
C PRO A 90 -6.72 -10.57 -7.19
N SER A 91 -7.57 -11.56 -7.05
CA SER A 91 -8.67 -11.80 -7.98
C SER A 91 -9.86 -10.87 -7.76
N SER A 92 -9.90 -10.14 -6.64
CA SER A 92 -11.00 -9.24 -6.33
C SER A 92 -10.90 -7.97 -7.18
N PRO A 93 -12.01 -7.48 -7.73
CA PRO A 93 -12.00 -6.17 -8.40
C PRO A 93 -11.54 -5.05 -7.47
N ASP A 94 -11.75 -5.22 -6.17
CA ASP A 94 -11.39 -4.20 -5.19
C ASP A 94 -9.91 -4.19 -4.84
N ALA A 95 -9.12 -5.13 -5.34
CA ALA A 95 -7.66 -5.10 -5.16
C ALA A 95 -7.06 -3.89 -5.90
N ILE A 96 -7.65 -3.52 -7.04
CA ILE A 96 -7.31 -2.30 -7.77
C ILE A 96 -8.63 -1.58 -8.01
N PRO A 97 -9.11 -0.81 -7.03
CA PRO A 97 -10.47 -0.26 -7.09
C PRO A 97 -10.59 0.82 -8.16
N LYS A 98 -11.69 0.78 -8.90
CA LYS A 98 -12.02 1.83 -9.87
C LYS A 98 -12.73 3.00 -9.21
N ARG A 99 -13.29 2.76 -8.05
CA ARG A 99 -14.02 3.75 -7.29
C ARG A 99 -13.94 3.41 -5.81
N SER A 100 -13.78 4.40 -4.98
CA SER A 100 -13.82 4.25 -3.52
C SER A 100 -14.76 5.29 -2.97
N GLU A 101 -15.84 4.83 -2.32
CA GLU A 101 -16.93 5.69 -1.89
C GLU A 101 -17.49 6.45 -3.09
N ILE A 102 -17.40 7.78 -3.09
CA ILE A 102 -17.88 8.57 -4.23
C ILE A 102 -16.73 9.04 -5.14
N ILE A 103 -15.52 8.58 -4.89
CA ILE A 103 -14.33 9.04 -5.59
C ILE A 103 -13.98 8.05 -6.69
N ASP A 104 -13.98 8.52 -7.94
CA ASP A 104 -13.52 7.72 -9.07
C ASP A 104 -12.00 7.75 -9.13
N ILE A 105 -11.40 6.63 -9.52
CA ILE A 105 -9.97 6.48 -9.59
C ILE A 105 -9.59 6.16 -11.04
N PRO A 106 -9.43 7.21 -11.88
CA PRO A 106 -9.27 7.01 -13.33
C PRO A 106 -8.06 6.15 -13.69
N GLY A 107 -6.99 6.25 -12.94
CA GLY A 107 -5.79 5.48 -13.21
C GLY A 107 -5.96 3.97 -13.07
N ASN A 108 -7.08 3.54 -12.48
CA ASN A 108 -7.38 2.13 -12.31
C ASN A 108 -8.44 1.60 -13.27
N TYR A 109 -8.94 2.44 -14.16
CA TYR A 109 -9.97 2.01 -15.10
C TYR A 109 -9.41 0.96 -16.06
N ASN A 110 -10.22 -0.05 -16.34
CA ASN A 110 -9.87 -1.12 -17.26
C ASN A 110 -8.67 -1.96 -16.84
N LEU A 111 -8.36 -1.95 -15.56
CA LEU A 111 -7.24 -2.74 -15.03
C LEU A 111 -7.72 -3.66 -13.93
N THR A 112 -7.11 -4.85 -13.89
CA THR A 112 -7.20 -5.78 -12.78
C THR A 112 -5.79 -6.07 -12.31
N ALA A 113 -5.64 -6.75 -11.19
CA ALA A 113 -4.30 -7.13 -10.73
C ALA A 113 -3.60 -7.98 -11.79
N PHE A 114 -4.33 -8.91 -12.42
CA PHE A 114 -3.78 -9.77 -13.45
C PHE A 114 -3.31 -8.96 -14.66
N ASN A 115 -4.13 -8.02 -15.13
CA ASN A 115 -3.78 -7.18 -16.26
C ASN A 115 -2.54 -6.35 -15.98
N ARG A 116 -2.41 -5.83 -14.77
CA ARG A 116 -1.23 -5.05 -14.42
C ARG A 116 0.04 -5.90 -14.47
N ILE A 117 -0.03 -7.12 -13.97
CA ILE A 117 1.12 -8.01 -14.00
C ILE A 117 1.50 -8.34 -15.44
N GLU A 118 0.52 -8.67 -16.27
CA GLU A 118 0.78 -9.02 -17.66
C GLU A 118 1.36 -7.88 -18.46
N ASN A 119 0.99 -6.66 -18.12
CA ASN A 119 1.46 -5.49 -18.87
C ASN A 119 2.71 -4.88 -18.26
N GLY A 120 3.40 -5.63 -17.41
CA GLY A 120 4.65 -5.18 -16.85
C GLY A 120 4.51 -4.29 -15.63
N ASP A 121 3.30 -4.13 -15.10
CA ASP A 121 3.12 -3.41 -13.85
C ASP A 121 3.56 -4.35 -12.73
N PRO A 122 4.59 -3.98 -11.97
CA PRO A 122 5.14 -4.88 -10.97
C PRO A 122 4.30 -5.08 -9.72
N ARG A 123 3.16 -4.43 -9.61
CA ARG A 123 2.29 -4.67 -8.46
C ARG A 123 1.70 -6.06 -8.52
N PRO A 124 1.67 -6.76 -7.40
CA PRO A 124 1.14 -8.11 -7.36
C PRO A 124 -0.36 -8.15 -7.60
#